data_9dd6b7b3de8882bc7738c15dbfbbc411
#
_entry.id   9dd6b7b3de8882bc7738c15dbfbbc411
#
_cell.length_a   1.000
_cell.length_b   1.000
_cell.length_c   1.000
_cell.angle_alpha   90.00
_cell.angle_beta   90.00
_cell.angle_gamma   90.00
#
_symmetry.space_group_name_H-M   'P 1'
#
loop_
_entity.id
_entity.type
_entity.pdbx_description
1 polymer ?
#
loop_
_entity_poly.entity_id
_entity_poly.type
_entity_poly.pdbx_seq_one_letter_code
_entity_poly.pdbx_strand_id
1 'polypeptide(L)'
;MAITTDPSITSKSANCRGGDAIELSCIGEDGARYNARMYTPQAGIFALGTSSHTYLEFDILDVKKSKEFASTISAIREPRTTTGGVNFVIGFRPELWRDIVPEDAPPGVAGFNKEIQGKEGFVMPGTQHDALVWLSGSAYDVIFDMARSIVHDLAGQASLGEETASWSYQHDRDLTGFVDGSENPTLLDAPAAALLPEGFPGAAGSVLLLQKWKHKTTEWEALPIDQQERIMGRTKPDSIELENKPADSHVARTDQDEFGHIFRRNMPYGRVDDHGTMFVGFSADQKRLSGMLDSMAGLINGTRDALTRFTQPLTGSYYFVPSVETLRRLR
;
A
#
# COMPACT_ATOMS: atom_id res chain seq x y z
N MET A 1 -5.91 -18.78 -10.94
CA MET A 1 -4.72 -19.49 -11.47
C MET A 1 -4.89 -19.56 -12.98
N ALA A 2 -4.54 -18.50 -13.67
CA ALA A 2 -4.56 -18.45 -15.13
C ALA A 2 -3.10 -18.45 -15.58
N ILE A 3 -2.65 -19.62 -16.01
CA ILE A 3 -1.39 -19.76 -16.74
C ILE A 3 -1.73 -19.35 -18.17
N THR A 4 -1.26 -18.19 -18.60
CA THR A 4 -1.23 -17.89 -20.04
C THR A 4 -0.19 -18.79 -20.66
N THR A 5 -0.64 -19.96 -21.12
CA THR A 5 0.16 -20.88 -21.89
C THR A 5 0.17 -20.45 -23.36
N ASP A 6 1.35 -20.36 -23.94
CA ASP A 6 1.53 -20.50 -25.37
C ASP A 6 0.68 -21.70 -25.85
N PRO A 7 -0.19 -21.56 -26.87
CA PRO A 7 -1.09 -22.61 -27.30
C PRO A 7 -0.40 -23.88 -27.86
N SER A 8 0.92 -23.96 -27.85
CA SER A 8 1.72 -25.11 -28.25
C SER A 8 2.07 -26.08 -27.11
N ILE A 9 1.72 -25.79 -25.85
CA ILE A 9 2.05 -26.64 -24.69
C ILE A 9 0.80 -27.47 -24.30
N THR A 10 0.66 -28.64 -24.84
CA THR A 10 -0.31 -29.63 -24.38
C THR A 10 0.12 -30.24 -23.06
N SER A 11 -0.82 -30.30 -22.11
CA SER A 11 -0.65 -30.85 -20.77
C SER A 11 -0.19 -32.32 -20.78
N LYS A 12 1.08 -32.54 -20.47
CA LYS A 12 1.55 -33.88 -20.05
C LYS A 12 2.49 -33.69 -18.84
N SER A 13 2.29 -34.53 -17.84
CA SER A 13 2.85 -34.56 -16.50
C SER A 13 4.34 -34.17 -16.42
N ALA A 14 4.62 -32.98 -15.82
CA ALA A 14 5.95 -32.63 -15.38
C ALA A 14 6.20 -33.22 -13.97
N ASN A 15 7.30 -33.94 -13.77
CA ASN A 15 7.75 -34.39 -12.47
C ASN A 15 8.47 -33.22 -11.76
N CYS A 16 7.79 -32.57 -10.82
CA CYS A 16 8.37 -31.51 -9.98
C CYS A 16 8.83 -32.09 -8.63
N ARG A 17 10.08 -31.90 -8.26
CA ARG A 17 10.57 -32.19 -6.90
C ARG A 17 10.73 -30.86 -6.15
N GLY A 18 10.00 -30.72 -5.04
CA GLY A 18 10.16 -29.62 -4.11
C GLY A 18 11.34 -29.88 -3.15
N GLY A 19 12.28 -28.99 -3.11
CA GLY A 19 13.26 -28.82 -2.03
C GLY A 19 12.96 -27.51 -1.30
N ASP A 20 13.59 -27.25 -0.15
CA ASP A 20 13.36 -26.11 0.73
C ASP A 20 13.60 -24.70 0.11
N ALA A 21 13.93 -24.61 -1.15
CA ALA A 21 14.03 -23.40 -1.95
C ALA A 21 12.95 -23.43 -3.04
N ILE A 22 12.27 -22.34 -3.16
CA ILE A 22 11.15 -21.99 -4.03
C ILE A 22 11.54 -21.99 -5.52
N GLU A 23 12.42 -22.89 -5.95
CA GLU A 23 12.73 -23.15 -7.33
C GLU A 23 12.07 -24.47 -7.75
N LEU A 24 10.96 -24.37 -8.47
CA LEU A 24 10.41 -25.52 -9.18
C LEU A 24 11.29 -25.78 -10.40
N SER A 25 12.12 -26.83 -10.34
CA SER A 25 12.82 -27.33 -11.50
C SER A 25 11.91 -28.30 -12.25
N CYS A 26 11.39 -27.85 -13.36
CA CYS A 26 10.62 -28.71 -14.29
C CYS A 26 11.51 -29.09 -15.47
N ILE A 27 11.48 -30.37 -15.88
CA ILE A 27 12.12 -30.83 -17.11
C ILE A 27 11.03 -30.86 -18.18
N GLY A 28 11.18 -30.02 -19.21
CA GLY A 28 10.31 -30.04 -20.39
C GLY A 28 10.53 -31.31 -21.21
N GLU A 29 9.61 -31.62 -22.13
CA GLU A 29 9.69 -32.75 -23.06
C GLU A 29 10.93 -32.72 -23.97
N ASP A 30 11.52 -31.53 -24.14
CA ASP A 30 12.79 -31.27 -24.83
C ASP A 30 14.06 -31.57 -23.99
N GLY A 31 13.86 -32.03 -22.75
CA GLY A 31 14.94 -32.27 -21.78
C GLY A 31 15.57 -30.99 -21.18
N ALA A 32 15.06 -29.82 -21.52
CA ALA A 32 15.51 -28.56 -20.95
C ALA A 32 15.01 -28.40 -19.50
N ARG A 33 15.88 -27.88 -18.62
CA ARG A 33 15.48 -27.55 -17.25
C ARG A 33 14.92 -26.13 -17.23
N TYR A 34 13.66 -26.03 -16.84
CA TYR A 34 13.00 -24.75 -16.58
C TYR A 34 12.98 -24.53 -15.06
N ASN A 35 13.65 -23.49 -14.60
CA ASN A 35 13.59 -23.06 -13.20
C ASN A 35 12.59 -21.92 -13.12
N ALA A 36 11.35 -22.21 -12.72
CA ALA A 36 10.39 -21.17 -12.39
C ALA A 36 10.64 -20.70 -10.95
N ARG A 37 11.06 -19.47 -10.77
CA ARG A 37 11.05 -18.82 -9.46
C ARG A 37 9.62 -18.37 -9.19
N MET A 38 8.98 -18.96 -8.20
CA MET A 38 7.71 -18.46 -7.69
C MET A 38 7.98 -17.41 -6.62
N TYR A 39 7.42 -16.22 -6.82
CA TYR A 39 7.44 -15.16 -5.83
C TYR A 39 6.07 -15.05 -5.17
N THR A 40 6.05 -14.85 -3.85
CA THR A 40 4.84 -14.72 -3.04
C THR A 40 4.74 -13.29 -2.52
N PRO A 41 3.61 -12.60 -2.72
CA PRO A 41 3.41 -11.29 -2.11
C PRO A 41 3.35 -11.42 -0.58
N GLN A 42 3.70 -10.34 0.13
CA GLN A 42 3.49 -10.28 1.56
C GLN A 42 1.99 -10.37 1.86
N ALA A 43 1.59 -11.34 2.70
CA ALA A 43 0.17 -11.62 2.99
C ALA A 43 -0.57 -10.40 3.56
N GLY A 44 0.13 -9.53 4.27
CA GLY A 44 -0.42 -8.30 4.82
C GLY A 44 -1.01 -7.35 3.78
N ILE A 45 -0.59 -7.41 2.51
CA ILE A 45 -1.17 -6.59 1.43
C ILE A 45 -2.68 -6.87 1.31
N PHE A 46 -3.10 -8.13 1.36
CA PHE A 46 -4.48 -8.58 1.12
C PHE A 46 -5.21 -9.02 2.39
N ALA A 47 -4.66 -8.77 3.58
CA ALA A 47 -5.25 -9.19 4.85
C ALA A 47 -6.42 -8.28 5.26
N LEU A 48 -7.59 -8.44 4.61
CA LEU A 48 -8.82 -7.72 4.94
C LEU A 48 -9.42 -8.20 6.27
N GLY A 49 -10.39 -7.44 6.80
CA GLY A 49 -11.13 -7.77 8.02
C GLY A 49 -10.32 -7.57 9.31
N THR A 50 -9.22 -6.86 9.25
CA THR A 50 -8.41 -6.48 10.42
C THR A 50 -8.94 -5.19 11.05
N SER A 51 -9.09 -5.16 12.37
CA SER A 51 -9.74 -4.04 13.09
C SER A 51 -8.76 -3.09 13.78
N SER A 52 -7.52 -3.48 13.91
CA SER A 52 -6.47 -2.68 14.57
C SER A 52 -5.22 -2.64 13.70
N HIS A 53 -4.63 -1.46 13.58
CA HIS A 53 -3.46 -1.23 12.72
C HIS A 53 -2.44 -0.34 13.43
N THR A 54 -1.16 -0.52 13.10
CA THR A 54 -0.09 0.40 13.48
C THR A 54 0.90 0.51 12.32
N TYR A 55 1.18 1.73 11.92
CA TYR A 55 2.16 2.09 10.90
C TYR A 55 3.39 2.64 11.61
N LEU A 56 4.54 2.03 11.39
CA LEU A 56 5.83 2.42 11.95
C LEU A 56 6.76 2.79 10.79
N GLU A 57 7.12 4.05 10.68
CA GLU A 57 8.05 4.54 9.66
C GLU A 57 9.41 4.83 10.33
N PHE A 58 10.48 4.34 9.73
CA PHE A 58 11.82 4.35 10.31
C PHE A 58 12.83 5.10 9.44
N ASP A 59 13.77 5.79 10.10
CA ASP A 59 14.94 6.40 9.46
C ASP A 59 16.22 5.69 9.92
N ILE A 60 17.04 5.27 8.98
CA ILE A 60 18.32 4.58 9.24
C ILE A 60 19.32 5.57 9.84
N LEU A 61 19.97 5.19 10.94
CA LEU A 61 20.97 6.01 11.61
C LEU A 61 22.30 6.10 10.85
N ASP A 62 22.68 5.02 10.14
CA ASP A 62 23.90 4.95 9.33
C ASP A 62 23.61 4.21 8.01
N VAL A 63 23.55 4.96 6.92
CA VAL A 63 23.29 4.42 5.56
C VAL A 63 24.29 3.34 5.16
N LYS A 64 25.53 3.36 5.69
CA LYS A 64 26.51 2.31 5.42
C LYS A 64 26.10 0.95 5.99
N LYS A 65 25.19 0.92 6.95
CA LYS A 65 24.62 -0.28 7.58
C LYS A 65 23.26 -0.66 7.02
N SER A 66 22.86 -0.12 5.88
CA SER A 66 21.54 -0.37 5.26
C SER A 66 21.25 -1.86 5.04
N LYS A 67 22.26 -2.66 4.68
CA LYS A 67 22.10 -4.12 4.52
C LYS A 67 21.88 -4.84 5.85
N GLU A 68 22.56 -4.41 6.91
CA GLU A 68 22.37 -4.95 8.26
C GLU A 68 20.95 -4.62 8.77
N PHE A 69 20.52 -3.38 8.60
CA PHE A 69 19.15 -2.95 8.89
C PHE A 69 18.11 -3.77 8.10
N ALA A 70 18.30 -3.92 6.78
CA ALA A 70 17.39 -4.69 5.94
C ALA A 70 17.33 -6.17 6.35
N SER A 71 18.45 -6.75 6.78
CA SER A 71 18.50 -8.11 7.35
C SER A 71 17.67 -8.20 8.64
N THR A 72 17.85 -7.26 9.57
CA THR A 72 17.14 -7.23 10.85
C THR A 72 15.63 -7.07 10.66
N ILE A 73 15.19 -6.08 9.87
CA ILE A 73 13.77 -5.83 9.62
C ILE A 73 13.12 -7.01 8.87
N SER A 74 13.84 -7.64 7.93
CA SER A 74 13.37 -8.83 7.20
C SER A 74 13.28 -10.08 8.07
N ALA A 75 13.93 -10.12 9.22
CA ALA A 75 13.89 -11.22 10.16
C ALA A 75 12.67 -11.19 11.10
N ILE A 76 11.88 -10.10 11.11
CA ILE A 76 10.63 -9.99 11.87
C ILE A 76 9.73 -11.18 11.54
N ARG A 77 9.13 -11.77 12.57
CA ARG A 77 8.26 -12.95 12.46
C ARG A 77 6.86 -12.64 12.98
N GLU A 78 5.87 -13.18 12.30
CA GLU A 78 4.51 -13.21 12.80
C GLU A 78 4.46 -14.07 14.09
N PRO A 79 3.73 -13.62 15.14
CA PRO A 79 3.51 -14.44 16.30
C PRO A 79 2.75 -15.70 15.88
N ARG A 80 3.20 -16.85 16.39
CA ARG A 80 2.52 -18.13 16.18
C ARG A 80 1.31 -18.20 17.09
N THR A 81 0.13 -17.92 16.55
CA THR A 81 -1.13 -17.96 17.29
C THR A 81 -2.21 -18.65 16.47
N THR A 82 -3.15 -19.29 17.13
CA THR A 82 -4.34 -19.89 16.50
C THR A 82 -5.49 -18.91 16.38
N THR A 83 -5.42 -17.80 17.11
CA THR A 83 -6.45 -16.74 17.11
C THR A 83 -5.75 -15.38 17.18
N GLY A 84 -6.29 -14.39 16.47
CA GLY A 84 -5.80 -13.01 16.54
C GLY A 84 -4.39 -12.82 15.99
N GLY A 85 -4.06 -13.46 14.86
CA GLY A 85 -2.77 -13.28 14.19
C GLY A 85 -2.51 -11.82 13.81
N VAL A 86 -1.22 -11.47 13.74
CA VAL A 86 -0.77 -10.18 13.22
C VAL A 86 -0.24 -10.40 11.81
N ASN A 87 -0.77 -9.64 10.86
CA ASN A 87 -0.22 -9.53 9.53
C ASN A 87 0.70 -8.31 9.49
N PHE A 88 1.75 -8.37 8.69
CA PHE A 88 2.56 -7.18 8.44
C PHE A 88 2.95 -7.03 6.98
N VAL A 89 3.24 -5.78 6.65
CA VAL A 89 3.83 -5.36 5.39
C VAL A 89 5.11 -4.63 5.73
N ILE A 90 6.22 -5.06 5.12
CA ILE A 90 7.51 -4.40 5.20
C ILE A 90 7.77 -3.73 3.86
N GLY A 91 8.00 -2.42 3.89
CA GLY A 91 8.33 -1.61 2.73
C GLY A 91 9.62 -0.85 2.94
N PHE A 92 10.31 -0.54 1.84
CA PHE A 92 11.55 0.24 1.84
C PHE A 92 11.40 1.43 0.91
N ARG A 93 12.03 2.55 1.27
CA ARG A 93 12.21 3.66 0.34
C ARG A 93 12.81 3.14 -0.96
N PRO A 94 12.28 3.49 -2.13
CA PRO A 94 12.73 2.91 -3.39
C PRO A 94 14.22 3.08 -3.69
N GLU A 95 14.79 4.23 -3.34
CA GLU A 95 16.22 4.50 -3.50
C GLU A 95 17.07 3.60 -2.59
N LEU A 96 16.67 3.47 -1.33
CA LEU A 96 17.33 2.56 -0.38
C LEU A 96 17.27 1.11 -0.86
N TRP A 97 16.11 0.66 -1.35
CA TRP A 97 15.96 -0.69 -1.89
C TRP A 97 16.88 -0.96 -3.08
N ARG A 98 17.00 0.03 -3.96
CA ARG A 98 17.91 -0.05 -5.11
C ARG A 98 19.37 -0.19 -4.69
N ASP A 99 19.78 0.44 -3.60
CA ASP A 99 21.14 0.32 -3.06
C ASP A 99 21.38 -1.04 -2.37
N ILE A 100 20.33 -1.64 -1.77
CA ILE A 100 20.43 -2.91 -1.06
C ILE A 100 20.32 -4.10 -2.01
N VAL A 101 19.32 -4.12 -2.90
CA VAL A 101 18.99 -5.22 -3.82
C VAL A 101 18.72 -4.66 -5.24
N PRO A 102 19.76 -4.18 -5.94
CA PRO A 102 19.60 -3.53 -7.25
C PRO A 102 18.92 -4.40 -8.30
N GLU A 103 19.13 -5.72 -8.26
CA GLU A 103 18.52 -6.67 -9.19
C GLU A 103 17.01 -6.88 -8.98
N ASP A 104 16.47 -6.54 -7.80
CA ASP A 104 15.06 -6.66 -7.44
C ASP A 104 14.35 -5.29 -7.43
N ALA A 105 15.08 -4.20 -7.69
CA ALA A 105 14.53 -2.86 -7.66
C ALA A 105 13.71 -2.56 -8.93
N PRO A 106 12.39 -2.28 -8.82
CA PRO A 106 11.58 -1.98 -9.97
C PRO A 106 12.02 -0.65 -10.62
N PRO A 107 12.17 -0.64 -11.95
CA PRO A 107 12.61 0.57 -12.65
C PRO A 107 11.55 1.68 -12.58
N GLY A 108 12.02 2.93 -12.44
CA GLY A 108 11.15 4.11 -12.47
C GLY A 108 10.36 4.38 -11.18
N VAL A 109 10.52 3.55 -10.14
CA VAL A 109 9.93 3.79 -8.82
C VAL A 109 10.85 4.69 -8.00
N ALA A 110 10.29 5.71 -7.37
CA ALA A 110 11.01 6.69 -6.55
C ALA A 110 10.23 7.03 -5.28
N GLY A 111 10.93 7.49 -4.23
CA GLY A 111 10.31 7.99 -3.01
C GLY A 111 9.51 9.27 -3.23
N PHE A 112 8.68 9.63 -2.26
CA PHE A 112 7.95 10.90 -2.24
C PHE A 112 8.88 12.03 -1.75
N ASN A 113 9.91 12.31 -2.55
CA ASN A 113 11.05 13.13 -2.15
C ASN A 113 10.79 14.65 -2.26
N LYS A 114 9.68 15.04 -2.88
CA LYS A 114 9.30 16.45 -3.08
C LYS A 114 7.81 16.59 -2.86
N GLU A 115 7.41 17.72 -2.28
CA GLU A 115 6.01 18.09 -2.16
C GLU A 115 5.35 18.29 -3.52
N ILE A 116 4.06 17.99 -3.62
CA ILE A 116 3.23 18.34 -4.78
C ILE A 116 2.58 19.69 -4.47
N GLN A 117 2.94 20.70 -5.26
CA GLN A 117 2.34 22.03 -5.21
C GLN A 117 1.17 22.11 -6.19
N GLY A 118 -0.04 22.02 -5.65
CA GLY A 118 -1.28 22.05 -6.40
C GLY A 118 -1.87 23.44 -6.61
N LYS A 119 -3.07 23.47 -7.17
CA LYS A 119 -3.83 24.71 -7.37
C LYS A 119 -4.37 25.27 -6.05
N GLU A 120 -4.71 26.54 -6.03
CA GLU A 120 -5.31 27.24 -4.88
C GLU A 120 -4.48 27.12 -3.59
N GLY A 121 -3.14 27.02 -3.70
CA GLY A 121 -2.25 26.88 -2.55
C GLY A 121 -2.31 25.52 -1.86
N PHE A 122 -2.92 24.49 -2.48
CA PHE A 122 -2.94 23.15 -1.97
C PHE A 122 -1.55 22.49 -2.07
N VAL A 123 -1.09 21.85 -1.00
CA VAL A 123 0.22 21.19 -0.95
C VAL A 123 0.07 19.80 -0.34
N MET A 124 0.65 18.79 -1.01
CA MET A 124 0.87 17.46 -0.43
C MET A 124 2.35 17.35 -0.04
N PRO A 125 2.68 17.26 1.25
CA PRO A 125 4.07 17.21 1.69
C PRO A 125 4.73 15.87 1.31
N GLY A 126 6.02 15.92 1.01
CA GLY A 126 6.87 14.74 0.95
C GLY A 126 7.56 14.55 2.30
N THR A 127 7.20 13.50 3.02
CA THR A 127 7.76 13.17 4.35
C THR A 127 8.37 11.77 4.33
N GLN A 128 9.08 11.46 3.27
CA GLN A 128 9.61 10.14 3.00
C GLN A 128 10.56 9.64 4.08
N HIS A 129 10.23 8.53 4.72
CA HIS A 129 11.11 7.75 5.60
C HIS A 129 11.78 6.59 4.85
N ASP A 130 12.79 5.96 5.46
CA ASP A 130 13.61 4.93 4.80
C ASP A 130 12.92 3.55 4.76
N ALA A 131 12.12 3.21 5.78
CA ALA A 131 11.38 1.96 5.81
C ALA A 131 10.04 2.08 6.55
N LEU A 132 9.13 1.18 6.20
CA LEU A 132 7.82 1.02 6.82
C LEU A 132 7.68 -0.40 7.35
N VAL A 133 7.13 -0.53 8.57
CA VAL A 133 6.48 -1.75 9.04
C VAL A 133 5.04 -1.43 9.38
N TRP A 134 4.11 -1.98 8.62
CA TRP A 134 2.69 -1.87 8.89
C TRP A 134 2.17 -3.18 9.50
N LEU A 135 1.65 -3.10 10.70
CA LEU A 135 1.05 -4.19 11.46
C LEU A 135 -0.47 -4.10 11.37
N SER A 136 -1.15 -5.22 11.16
CA SER A 136 -2.61 -5.29 11.17
C SER A 136 -3.13 -6.59 11.78
N GLY A 137 -4.21 -6.52 12.56
CA GLY A 137 -4.79 -7.69 13.23
C GLY A 137 -6.12 -7.36 13.91
N SER A 138 -6.62 -8.29 14.72
CA SER A 138 -7.89 -8.13 15.44
C SER A 138 -7.73 -7.53 16.84
N ALA A 139 -6.56 -7.67 17.47
CA ALA A 139 -6.32 -7.31 18.87
C ALA A 139 -5.22 -6.24 18.96
N TYR A 140 -5.58 -5.05 19.45
CA TYR A 140 -4.65 -3.92 19.52
C TYR A 140 -3.48 -4.16 20.48
N ASP A 141 -3.71 -4.82 21.62
CA ASP A 141 -2.67 -5.17 22.60
C ASP A 141 -1.57 -6.05 21.97
N VAL A 142 -1.94 -7.03 21.16
CA VAL A 142 -0.97 -7.89 20.45
C VAL A 142 -0.17 -7.07 19.42
N ILE A 143 -0.83 -6.18 18.68
CA ILE A 143 -0.15 -5.27 17.73
C ILE A 143 0.79 -4.33 18.47
N PHE A 144 0.38 -3.77 19.60
CA PHE A 144 1.18 -2.87 20.41
C PHE A 144 2.45 -3.56 20.96
N ASP A 145 2.33 -4.77 21.48
CA ASP A 145 3.49 -5.52 21.96
C ASP A 145 4.45 -5.87 20.82
N MET A 146 3.91 -6.24 19.65
CA MET A 146 4.72 -6.50 18.46
C MET A 146 5.43 -5.22 17.98
N ALA A 147 4.74 -4.09 17.92
CA ALA A 147 5.31 -2.80 17.54
C ALA A 147 6.46 -2.41 18.47
N ARG A 148 6.27 -2.55 19.79
CA ARG A 148 7.33 -2.32 20.79
C ARG A 148 8.55 -3.22 20.58
N SER A 149 8.33 -4.50 20.30
CA SER A 149 9.41 -5.45 20.03
C SER A 149 10.20 -5.04 18.81
N ILE A 150 9.53 -4.65 17.71
CA ILE A 150 10.17 -4.20 16.47
C ILE A 150 11.02 -2.95 16.70
N VAL A 151 10.50 -1.96 17.41
CA VAL A 151 11.25 -0.73 17.75
C VAL A 151 12.48 -1.08 18.61
N HIS A 152 12.35 -2.02 19.54
CA HIS A 152 13.48 -2.49 20.36
C HIS A 152 14.53 -3.23 19.52
N ASP A 153 14.11 -4.12 18.61
CA ASP A 153 15.00 -4.93 17.79
C ASP A 153 15.78 -4.09 16.77
N LEU A 154 15.20 -2.97 16.33
CA LEU A 154 15.83 -2.00 15.42
C LEU A 154 16.63 -0.90 16.15
N ALA A 155 16.62 -0.89 17.50
CA ALA A 155 17.36 0.11 18.28
C ALA A 155 18.86 0.09 17.94
N GLY A 156 19.43 1.28 17.74
CA GLY A 156 20.82 1.44 17.32
C GLY A 156 21.08 1.26 15.82
N GLN A 157 20.10 0.83 15.02
CA GLN A 157 20.17 0.76 13.56
C GLN A 157 19.28 1.82 12.90
N ALA A 158 18.09 2.06 13.47
CA ALA A 158 17.14 3.05 12.99
C ALA A 158 16.43 3.76 14.15
N SER A 159 15.93 4.96 13.89
CA SER A 159 15.00 5.68 14.75
C SER A 159 13.58 5.58 14.22
N LEU A 160 12.59 5.53 15.11
CA LEU A 160 11.19 5.65 14.76
C LEU A 160 10.92 7.12 14.39
N GLY A 161 10.63 7.37 13.11
CA GLY A 161 10.33 8.71 12.60
C GLY A 161 8.85 9.08 12.77
N GLU A 162 7.94 8.16 12.45
CA GLU A 162 6.49 8.35 12.63
C GLU A 162 5.85 7.05 13.12
N GLU A 163 4.87 7.20 14.01
CA GLU A 163 3.97 6.13 14.44
C GLU A 163 2.52 6.58 14.30
N THR A 164 1.69 5.76 13.69
CA THR A 164 0.25 6.02 13.61
C THR A 164 -0.54 4.76 13.90
N ALA A 165 -1.35 4.80 14.96
CA ALA A 165 -2.35 3.77 15.25
C ALA A 165 -3.67 4.07 14.53
N SER A 166 -4.33 3.03 14.02
CA SER A 166 -5.57 3.12 13.26
C SER A 166 -6.52 1.98 13.60
N TRP A 167 -7.79 2.15 13.29
CA TRP A 167 -8.85 1.18 13.60
C TRP A 167 -9.90 1.12 12.50
N SER A 168 -10.69 0.04 12.42
CA SER A 168 -11.85 -0.06 11.54
C SER A 168 -13.02 0.79 12.06
N TYR A 169 -13.79 1.40 11.15
CA TYR A 169 -14.90 2.27 11.49
C TYR A 169 -16.17 1.89 10.71
N GLN A 170 -17.28 1.74 11.44
CA GLN A 170 -18.65 1.61 10.94
C GLN A 170 -18.82 0.80 9.62
N HIS A 171 -18.37 -0.47 9.59
CA HIS A 171 -18.55 -1.38 8.46
C HIS A 171 -18.02 -0.78 7.13
N ASP A 172 -16.71 -0.58 7.08
CA ASP A 172 -15.97 -0.09 5.91
C ASP A 172 -16.30 1.36 5.48
N ARG A 173 -16.75 2.21 6.41
CA ARG A 173 -16.85 3.65 6.17
C ARG A 173 -15.59 4.36 6.64
N ASP A 174 -15.29 5.48 5.99
CA ASP A 174 -14.33 6.43 6.51
C ASP A 174 -15.00 7.49 7.42
N LEU A 175 -14.24 8.43 7.96
CA LEU A 175 -14.76 9.47 8.84
C LEU A 175 -15.54 10.58 8.10
N THR A 176 -15.63 10.55 6.78
CA THR A 176 -16.59 11.37 6.01
C THR A 176 -18.00 10.79 6.03
N GLY A 177 -18.12 9.53 6.46
CA GLY A 177 -19.36 8.75 6.50
C GLY A 177 -19.69 8.03 5.20
N PHE A 178 -18.83 8.10 4.18
CA PHE A 178 -18.98 7.33 2.94
C PHE A 178 -18.31 5.95 3.06
N VAL A 179 -18.78 5.00 2.25
CA VAL A 179 -18.17 3.68 2.16
C VAL A 179 -16.80 3.82 1.50
N ASP A 180 -15.76 3.34 2.16
CA ASP A 180 -14.41 3.30 1.59
C ASP A 180 -14.17 1.99 0.84
N GLY A 181 -13.38 2.06 -0.23
CA GLY A 181 -13.02 0.89 -1.02
C GLY A 181 -14.08 0.41 -2.01
N SER A 182 -15.15 1.18 -2.28
CA SER A 182 -16.18 0.83 -3.29
C SER A 182 -15.62 0.60 -4.70
N GLU A 183 -14.46 1.18 -5.02
CA GLU A 183 -13.72 1.00 -6.29
C GLU A 183 -12.58 -0.04 -6.18
N ASN A 184 -12.44 -0.73 -5.05
CA ASN A 184 -11.42 -1.77 -4.96
C ASN A 184 -11.76 -2.92 -5.91
N PRO A 185 -10.76 -3.48 -6.62
CA PRO A 185 -10.95 -4.73 -7.33
C PRO A 185 -11.32 -5.84 -6.34
N THR A 186 -12.02 -6.86 -6.81
CA THR A 186 -12.27 -8.06 -6.01
C THR A 186 -10.95 -8.68 -5.56
N LEU A 187 -10.95 -9.47 -4.47
CA LEU A 187 -9.72 -10.15 -4.02
C LEU A 187 -9.12 -11.09 -5.09
N LEU A 188 -9.92 -11.53 -6.04
CA LEU A 188 -9.44 -12.31 -7.19
C LEU A 188 -8.64 -11.46 -8.17
N ASP A 189 -9.06 -10.22 -8.39
CA ASP A 189 -8.48 -9.30 -9.36
C ASP A 189 -7.44 -8.36 -8.74
N ALA A 190 -7.47 -8.18 -7.40
CA ALA A 190 -6.58 -7.30 -6.66
C ALA A 190 -5.08 -7.57 -6.92
N PRO A 191 -4.60 -8.82 -7.07
CA PRO A 191 -3.20 -9.05 -7.42
C PRO A 191 -2.78 -8.40 -8.74
N ALA A 192 -3.63 -8.36 -9.75
CA ALA A 192 -3.31 -7.73 -11.04
C ALA A 192 -3.20 -6.20 -10.94
N ALA A 193 -3.93 -5.58 -10.01
CA ALA A 193 -3.86 -4.15 -9.74
C ALA A 193 -2.65 -3.78 -8.85
N ALA A 194 -2.38 -4.59 -7.83
CA ALA A 194 -1.44 -4.27 -6.75
C ALA A 194 -0.01 -4.75 -6.98
N LEU A 195 0.20 -5.89 -7.66
CA LEU A 195 1.50 -6.57 -7.69
C LEU A 195 2.24 -6.37 -9.01
N LEU A 196 3.56 -6.20 -8.92
CA LEU A 196 4.43 -6.22 -10.09
C LEU A 196 4.38 -7.61 -10.74
N PRO A 197 4.32 -7.68 -12.09
CA PRO A 197 4.15 -8.94 -12.80
C PRO A 197 5.40 -9.81 -12.72
N GLU A 198 5.20 -11.12 -12.97
CA GLU A 198 6.30 -12.06 -13.09
C GLU A 198 7.26 -11.68 -14.22
N GLY A 199 8.55 -11.99 -14.04
CA GLY A 199 9.61 -11.70 -15.01
C GLY A 199 10.17 -10.28 -14.95
N PHE A 200 9.61 -9.40 -14.10
CA PHE A 200 10.13 -8.05 -13.87
C PHE A 200 10.91 -7.97 -12.54
N PRO A 201 11.88 -7.05 -12.42
CA PRO A 201 12.49 -6.73 -11.13
C PRO A 201 11.39 -6.36 -10.12
N GLY A 202 11.47 -6.94 -8.93
CA GLY A 202 10.45 -6.73 -7.90
C GLY A 202 9.18 -7.57 -8.08
N ALA A 203 9.19 -8.64 -8.89
CA ALA A 203 8.04 -9.52 -9.12
C ALA A 203 7.33 -9.94 -7.82
N ALA A 204 5.98 -9.94 -7.83
CA ALA A 204 5.09 -10.13 -6.68
C ALA A 204 5.29 -9.13 -5.53
N GLY A 205 6.13 -8.12 -5.71
CA GLY A 205 6.18 -6.94 -4.86
C GLY A 205 5.12 -5.90 -5.27
N SER A 206 5.06 -4.80 -4.54
CA SER A 206 4.09 -3.73 -4.77
C SER A 206 4.69 -2.37 -4.51
N VAL A 207 4.19 -1.35 -5.20
CA VAL A 207 4.42 0.05 -4.83
C VAL A 207 3.31 0.48 -3.88
N LEU A 208 3.68 0.95 -2.71
CA LEU A 208 2.78 1.45 -1.67
C LEU A 208 2.88 2.96 -1.56
N LEU A 209 1.75 3.66 -1.65
CA LEU A 209 1.60 5.05 -1.22
C LEU A 209 0.98 5.07 0.18
N LEU A 210 1.66 5.72 1.12
CA LEU A 210 1.18 5.95 2.48
C LEU A 210 1.06 7.45 2.72
N GLN A 211 -0.15 7.89 3.10
CA GLN A 211 -0.42 9.29 3.43
C GLN A 211 -1.35 9.41 4.64
N LYS A 212 -1.04 10.33 5.52
CA LYS A 212 -1.88 10.72 6.66
C LYS A 212 -2.67 11.97 6.28
N TRP A 213 -3.99 11.87 6.29
CA TRP A 213 -4.90 12.96 5.94
C TRP A 213 -5.72 13.39 7.15
N LYS A 214 -5.55 14.62 7.61
CA LYS A 214 -6.38 15.21 8.66
C LYS A 214 -7.72 15.66 8.11
N HIS A 215 -8.82 15.36 8.81
CA HIS A 215 -10.15 15.81 8.45
C HIS A 215 -10.55 17.10 9.17
N LYS A 216 -11.17 18.02 8.46
CA LYS A 216 -11.87 19.18 9.00
C LYS A 216 -13.32 18.81 9.28
N THR A 217 -13.52 17.91 10.23
CA THR A 217 -14.78 17.21 10.47
C THR A 217 -15.94 18.17 10.77
N THR A 218 -15.71 19.19 11.59
CA THR A 218 -16.74 20.21 11.91
C THR A 218 -17.23 20.93 10.65
N GLU A 219 -16.33 21.29 9.73
CA GLU A 219 -16.68 21.96 8.48
C GLU A 219 -17.40 20.98 7.53
N TRP A 220 -16.97 19.73 7.48
CA TRP A 220 -17.56 18.68 6.67
C TRP A 220 -18.99 18.34 7.12
N GLU A 221 -19.19 18.12 8.43
CA GLU A 221 -20.49 17.75 9.01
C GLU A 221 -21.52 18.89 8.97
N ALA A 222 -21.06 20.14 8.87
CA ALA A 222 -21.93 21.29 8.68
C ALA A 222 -22.55 21.37 7.28
N LEU A 223 -22.02 20.63 6.31
CA LEU A 223 -22.57 20.60 4.96
C LEU A 223 -23.85 19.75 4.90
N PRO A 224 -24.88 20.17 4.13
CA PRO A 224 -25.99 19.31 3.74
C PRO A 224 -25.51 18.05 3.03
N ILE A 225 -26.26 16.94 3.19
CA ILE A 225 -25.87 15.63 2.64
C ILE A 225 -25.70 15.71 1.12
N ASP A 226 -26.57 16.39 0.40
CA ASP A 226 -26.50 16.57 -1.05
C ASP A 226 -25.22 17.28 -1.50
N GLN A 227 -24.70 18.23 -0.70
CA GLN A 227 -23.40 18.85 -0.96
C GLN A 227 -22.24 17.90 -0.71
N GLN A 228 -22.29 17.11 0.38
CA GLN A 228 -21.29 16.08 0.65
C GLN A 228 -21.24 15.05 -0.50
N GLU A 229 -22.41 14.61 -0.98
CA GLU A 229 -22.52 13.67 -2.11
C GLU A 229 -21.94 14.24 -3.41
N ARG A 230 -22.21 15.51 -3.71
CA ARG A 230 -21.63 16.19 -4.87
C ARG A 230 -20.09 16.33 -4.77
N ILE A 231 -19.56 16.63 -3.59
CA ILE A 231 -18.11 16.71 -3.34
C ILE A 231 -17.47 15.35 -3.50
N MET A 232 -18.09 14.31 -2.97
CA MET A 232 -17.60 12.93 -3.11
C MET A 232 -17.77 12.39 -4.53
N GLY A 233 -18.91 12.68 -5.17
CA GLY A 233 -19.32 12.14 -6.46
C GLY A 233 -20.18 10.87 -6.36
N ARG A 234 -20.66 10.54 -5.13
CA ARG A 234 -21.44 9.34 -4.80
C ARG A 234 -22.55 9.65 -3.82
N THR A 235 -23.57 8.81 -3.79
CA THR A 235 -24.56 8.81 -2.72
C THR A 235 -23.95 8.32 -1.41
N LYS A 236 -24.34 8.94 -0.28
CA LYS A 236 -23.76 8.61 1.04
C LYS A 236 -24.25 7.28 1.62
N PRO A 237 -25.55 6.90 1.49
CA PRO A 237 -26.06 5.67 2.07
C PRO A 237 -25.47 4.39 1.45
N ASP A 238 -25.40 4.33 0.14
CA ASP A 238 -25.15 3.12 -0.65
C ASP A 238 -23.98 3.21 -1.64
N SER A 239 -23.29 4.38 -1.64
CA SER A 239 -22.08 4.62 -2.44
C SER A 239 -22.27 4.44 -3.95
N ILE A 240 -23.47 4.71 -4.48
CA ILE A 240 -23.75 4.71 -5.91
C ILE A 240 -23.14 5.96 -6.54
N GLU A 241 -22.41 5.80 -7.61
CA GLU A 241 -21.81 6.91 -8.34
C GLU A 241 -22.88 7.80 -8.98
N LEU A 242 -22.72 9.12 -8.87
CA LEU A 242 -23.65 10.08 -9.45
C LEU A 242 -23.47 10.17 -10.96
N GLU A 243 -24.54 9.99 -11.73
CA GLU A 243 -24.53 10.13 -13.20
C GLU A 243 -24.00 11.51 -13.66
N ASN A 244 -24.34 12.57 -12.92
CA ASN A 244 -23.94 13.95 -13.19
C ASN A 244 -22.97 14.46 -12.10
N LYS A 245 -21.97 13.67 -11.75
CA LYS A 245 -20.93 14.06 -10.77
C LYS A 245 -20.21 15.33 -11.23
N PRO A 246 -19.94 16.30 -10.33
CA PRO A 246 -19.13 17.47 -10.66
C PRO A 246 -17.73 17.07 -11.12
N ALA A 247 -17.13 17.84 -12.02
CA ALA A 247 -15.79 17.60 -12.51
C ALA A 247 -14.71 17.72 -11.42
N ASP A 248 -14.98 18.43 -10.32
CA ASP A 248 -14.11 18.55 -9.15
C ASP A 248 -14.46 17.57 -8.03
N SER A 249 -15.42 16.65 -8.20
CA SER A 249 -15.73 15.63 -7.22
C SER A 249 -14.56 14.66 -7.04
N HIS A 250 -14.43 14.09 -5.82
CA HIS A 250 -13.34 13.17 -5.50
C HIS A 250 -13.27 11.97 -6.46
N VAL A 251 -14.41 11.34 -6.77
CA VAL A 251 -14.47 10.23 -7.72
C VAL A 251 -14.02 10.64 -9.13
N ALA A 252 -14.39 11.85 -9.59
CA ALA A 252 -13.93 12.33 -10.88
C ALA A 252 -12.42 12.67 -10.90
N ARG A 253 -11.81 12.97 -9.75
CA ARG A 253 -10.37 13.26 -9.67
C ARG A 253 -9.51 12.01 -9.42
N THR A 254 -10.11 10.90 -9.00
CA THR A 254 -9.42 9.64 -8.71
C THR A 254 -9.97 8.47 -9.53
N ASP A 255 -10.49 8.76 -10.72
CA ASP A 255 -11.11 7.79 -11.61
C ASP A 255 -10.11 6.69 -12.02
N GLN A 256 -10.41 5.45 -11.63
CA GLN A 256 -9.54 4.30 -11.88
C GLN A 256 -9.58 3.82 -13.34
N ASP A 257 -10.60 4.19 -14.11
CA ASP A 257 -10.63 3.92 -15.56
C ASP A 257 -9.66 4.85 -16.30
N GLU A 258 -9.44 6.08 -15.79
CA GLU A 258 -8.47 7.03 -16.35
C GLU A 258 -7.03 6.72 -15.91
N PHE A 259 -6.82 6.50 -14.61
CA PHE A 259 -5.47 6.36 -14.01
C PHE A 259 -4.98 4.91 -13.87
N GLY A 260 -5.88 3.94 -13.95
CA GLY A 260 -5.63 2.52 -13.70
C GLY A 260 -5.96 2.09 -12.27
N HIS A 261 -6.32 0.82 -12.14
CA HIS A 261 -6.76 0.25 -10.87
C HIS A 261 -5.63 0.17 -9.86
N ILE A 262 -5.97 0.50 -8.60
CA ILE A 262 -5.15 0.35 -7.40
C ILE A 262 -5.92 -0.47 -6.36
N PHE A 263 -5.21 -0.99 -5.36
CA PHE A 263 -5.84 -1.67 -4.22
C PHE A 263 -5.65 -0.85 -2.95
N ARG A 264 -6.76 -0.40 -2.33
CA ARG A 264 -6.74 0.48 -1.16
C ARG A 264 -7.10 -0.26 0.12
N ARG A 265 -6.45 0.13 1.21
CA ARG A 265 -6.72 -0.35 2.56
C ARG A 265 -6.65 0.81 3.57
N ASN A 266 -7.49 1.80 3.36
CA ASN A 266 -7.52 2.99 4.21
C ASN A 266 -8.10 2.66 5.60
N MET A 267 -7.63 3.40 6.62
CA MET A 267 -8.13 3.27 7.99
C MET A 267 -8.18 4.64 8.66
N PRO A 268 -9.19 4.92 9.47
CA PRO A 268 -9.18 6.09 10.35
C PRO A 268 -8.03 6.06 11.35
N TYR A 269 -7.57 7.23 11.75
CA TYR A 269 -6.61 7.42 12.83
C TYR A 269 -6.99 8.60 13.70
N GLY A 270 -6.40 8.71 14.89
CA GLY A 270 -6.38 9.91 15.71
C GLY A 270 -7.19 9.83 16.99
N ARG A 271 -7.55 11.01 17.48
CA ARG A 271 -8.35 11.25 18.69
C ARG A 271 -9.61 12.01 18.31
N VAL A 272 -10.52 12.22 19.26
CA VAL A 272 -11.80 12.89 19.01
C VAL A 272 -11.69 14.32 18.47
N ASP A 273 -10.58 14.98 18.77
CA ASP A 273 -10.30 16.39 18.40
C ASP A 273 -9.25 16.53 17.28
N ASP A 274 -8.56 15.45 16.94
CA ASP A 274 -7.51 15.41 15.91
C ASP A 274 -7.47 14.04 15.24
N HIS A 275 -8.14 13.93 14.09
CA HIS A 275 -8.37 12.67 13.42
C HIS A 275 -8.44 12.82 11.89
N GLY A 276 -8.45 11.68 11.22
CA GLY A 276 -8.52 11.61 9.77
C GLY A 276 -8.32 10.20 9.24
N THR A 277 -7.78 10.10 8.04
CA THR A 277 -7.58 8.84 7.33
C THR A 277 -6.11 8.58 7.04
N MET A 278 -5.63 7.39 7.35
CA MET A 278 -4.42 6.83 6.76
C MET A 278 -4.80 6.25 5.41
N PHE A 279 -4.37 6.91 4.34
CA PHE A 279 -4.48 6.39 2.99
C PHE A 279 -3.38 5.36 2.74
N VAL A 280 -3.77 4.18 2.31
CA VAL A 280 -2.90 3.05 1.96
C VAL A 280 -3.29 2.56 0.58
N GLY A 281 -2.48 2.86 -0.42
CA GLY A 281 -2.72 2.48 -1.80
C GLY A 281 -1.61 1.61 -2.36
N PHE A 282 -1.93 0.39 -2.79
CA PHE A 282 -1.03 -0.55 -3.45
C PHE A 282 -1.22 -0.52 -4.96
N SER A 283 -0.13 -0.55 -5.72
CA SER A 283 -0.17 -0.58 -7.17
C SER A 283 1.01 -1.34 -7.77
N ALA A 284 0.76 -1.98 -8.90
CA ALA A 284 1.80 -2.53 -9.78
C ALA A 284 2.60 -1.42 -10.50
N ASP A 285 2.06 -0.20 -10.59
CA ASP A 285 2.70 0.94 -11.26
C ASP A 285 2.50 2.22 -10.45
N GLN A 286 3.62 2.84 -10.02
CA GLN A 286 3.59 4.11 -9.29
C GLN A 286 2.84 5.23 -10.03
N LYS A 287 2.84 5.22 -11.36
CA LYS A 287 2.18 6.26 -12.16
C LYS A 287 0.67 6.33 -11.92
N ARG A 288 0.02 5.21 -11.60
CA ARG A 288 -1.41 5.18 -11.24
C ARG A 288 -1.67 6.01 -10.00
N LEU A 289 -0.84 5.82 -8.96
CA LEU A 289 -0.93 6.56 -7.71
C LEU A 289 -0.57 8.04 -7.90
N SER A 290 0.56 8.34 -8.55
CA SER A 290 1.00 9.72 -8.75
C SER A 290 0.06 10.51 -9.67
N GLY A 291 -0.51 9.87 -10.70
CA GLY A 291 -1.50 10.51 -11.58
C GLY A 291 -2.76 10.94 -10.85
N MET A 292 -3.26 10.08 -9.92
CA MET A 292 -4.39 10.45 -9.05
C MET A 292 -4.04 11.63 -8.13
N LEU A 293 -2.84 11.65 -7.54
CA LEU A 293 -2.40 12.78 -6.70
C LEU A 293 -2.29 14.08 -7.51
N ASP A 294 -1.73 14.04 -8.72
CA ASP A 294 -1.63 15.19 -9.62
C ASP A 294 -3.02 15.70 -10.02
N SER A 295 -3.96 14.79 -10.27
CA SER A 295 -5.36 15.13 -10.56
C SER A 295 -6.04 15.79 -9.36
N MET A 296 -5.93 15.20 -8.16
CA MET A 296 -6.46 15.77 -6.91
C MET A 296 -5.87 17.16 -6.61
N ALA A 297 -4.58 17.35 -6.92
CA ALA A 297 -3.90 18.63 -6.75
C ALA A 297 -4.28 19.68 -7.81
N GLY A 298 -5.08 19.31 -8.84
CA GLY A 298 -5.48 20.19 -9.93
C GLY A 298 -4.37 20.44 -10.96
N LEU A 299 -3.34 19.61 -11.01
CA LEU A 299 -2.25 19.71 -11.99
C LEU A 299 -2.67 19.14 -13.34
N ILE A 300 -3.65 18.23 -13.36
CA ILE A 300 -4.29 17.74 -14.56
C ILE A 300 -5.60 18.53 -14.76
N ASN A 301 -5.78 19.16 -15.93
CA ASN A 301 -6.97 19.94 -16.32
C ASN A 301 -7.30 21.16 -15.44
N GLY A 302 -6.42 21.55 -14.51
CA GLY A 302 -6.56 22.76 -13.70
C GLY A 302 -7.63 22.73 -12.62
N THR A 303 -8.31 21.59 -12.42
CA THR A 303 -9.43 21.42 -11.47
C THR A 303 -8.96 20.66 -10.25
N ARG A 304 -8.97 21.31 -9.09
CA ARG A 304 -8.62 20.72 -7.79
C ARG A 304 -9.80 19.91 -7.24
N ASP A 305 -9.52 18.76 -6.63
CA ASP A 305 -10.48 17.93 -5.93
C ASP A 305 -11.17 18.71 -4.78
N ALA A 306 -12.48 18.75 -4.82
CA ALA A 306 -13.30 19.48 -3.85
C ALA A 306 -13.18 18.92 -2.42
N LEU A 307 -12.97 17.61 -2.26
CA LEU A 307 -12.78 16.97 -0.95
C LEU A 307 -11.52 17.50 -0.24
N THR A 308 -10.49 17.90 -0.98
CA THR A 308 -9.25 18.45 -0.42
C THR A 308 -9.42 19.81 0.29
N ARG A 309 -10.60 20.43 0.22
CA ARG A 309 -10.95 21.61 1.04
C ARG A 309 -11.30 21.22 2.47
N PHE A 310 -11.75 19.96 2.67
CA PHE A 310 -12.19 19.40 3.95
C PHE A 310 -11.20 18.38 4.53
N THR A 311 -10.16 18.06 3.79
CA THR A 311 -9.07 17.17 4.22
C THR A 311 -7.72 17.81 3.93
N GLN A 312 -6.74 17.54 4.79
CA GLN A 312 -5.39 18.08 4.66
C GLN A 312 -4.37 16.95 4.73
N PRO A 313 -3.55 16.74 3.68
CA PRO A 313 -2.45 15.78 3.75
C PRO A 313 -1.37 16.29 4.71
N LEU A 314 -0.97 15.46 5.65
CA LEU A 314 0.07 15.74 6.63
C LEU A 314 1.39 15.07 6.27
N THR A 315 1.32 13.89 5.62
CA THR A 315 2.48 13.09 5.21
C THR A 315 2.34 12.62 3.78
N GLY A 316 3.44 12.14 3.19
CA GLY A 316 3.47 11.47 1.90
C GLY A 316 4.74 10.66 1.75
N SER A 317 4.61 9.34 1.63
CA SER A 317 5.72 8.40 1.45
C SER A 317 5.38 7.34 0.42
N TYR A 318 6.33 7.01 -0.45
CA TYR A 318 6.28 5.84 -1.31
C TYR A 318 7.22 4.76 -0.78
N TYR A 319 6.74 3.53 -0.71
CA TYR A 319 7.55 2.37 -0.36
C TYR A 319 7.46 1.32 -1.45
N PHE A 320 8.58 0.67 -1.72
CA PHE A 320 8.57 -0.61 -2.41
C PHE A 320 8.40 -1.72 -1.39
N VAL A 321 7.41 -2.57 -1.58
CA VAL A 321 7.09 -3.73 -0.74
C VAL A 321 7.55 -4.98 -1.49
N PRO A 322 8.72 -5.57 -1.13
CA PRO A 322 9.27 -6.70 -1.87
C PRO A 322 8.53 -8.01 -1.58
N SER A 323 8.76 -9.01 -2.41
CA SER A 323 8.21 -10.36 -2.19
C SER A 323 8.77 -11.01 -0.92
N VAL A 324 8.04 -12.01 -0.41
CA VAL A 324 8.45 -12.80 0.76
C VAL A 324 9.80 -13.49 0.50
N GLU A 325 10.02 -13.98 -0.71
CA GLU A 325 11.26 -14.67 -1.10
C GLU A 325 12.45 -13.72 -1.08
N THR A 326 12.27 -12.49 -1.57
CA THR A 326 13.36 -11.49 -1.54
C THR A 326 13.69 -11.10 -0.11
N LEU A 327 12.70 -10.87 0.77
CA LEU A 327 12.93 -10.62 2.19
C LEU A 327 13.66 -11.79 2.88
N ARG A 328 13.31 -13.05 2.55
CA ARG A 328 13.97 -14.23 3.11
C ARG A 328 15.45 -14.32 2.74
N ARG A 329 15.83 -13.86 1.56
CA ARG A 329 17.26 -13.85 1.13
C ARG A 329 18.11 -12.82 1.86
N LEU A 330 17.51 -11.83 2.50
CA LEU A 330 18.23 -10.80 3.27
C LEU A 330 18.52 -11.22 4.73
N ARG A 331 17.91 -12.30 5.20
CA ARG A 331 18.03 -12.80 6.59
C ARG A 331 19.38 -13.43 6.89
#